data_3784d6f9cc1657999c257229bdba8137
#
_entry.id   3784d6f9cc1657999c257229bdba8137
#
_cell.length_a   1.000
_cell.length_b   1.000
_cell.length_c   1.000
_cell.angle_alpha   90.00
_cell.angle_beta   90.00
_cell.angle_gamma   90.00
#
_symmetry.space_group_name_H-M   'P 1'
#
loop_
_entity.id
_entity.type
_entity.pdbx_description
1 polymer ?
#
loop_
_entity_poly.entity_id
_entity_poly.type
_entity_poly.pdbx_seq_one_letter_code
_entity_poly.pdbx_strand_id
1 'polypeptide(L)'
;MANIRENKKNGKTVSYRFTVCLERDARGKQVRKYTTWTPPEGLTPAKAKRAAERAAEEWEQETRAEYQKEQAAIAQGLAYQLPPEKRKDDFVDFIENTWLPLQIRGGDNKPSTIAYYEYVSQNIKEYFAGTVLQSISPSYIQKYLIYLRNNFKSKTGKPLSAETLHHHYRVLNMMFAYAERLELIAKNPMNKVDAPRKERKPVDAMNKEQAAKFFQLLADCPLDFRCMLHLMMTTGIRRGECIGLKWSDLDERASTITICRNVTYTPESGTIVSTPKTSNSTRTIPIMPSTLQLLQNLKEQTRSEHADSLLRGAFIFPSENSLYEPRNPDAVTRRVKRFMKRSNLPDLSPHDLRHSCATLLLSQGADIKSVQEILGHADASTTLNFYVKADLQQMQAATEKYAAAFNL
;
A
#
# COMPACT_ATOMS: atom_id res chain seq x y z
N MET A 1 15.40 -32.42 36.29
CA MET A 1 14.09 -33.07 36.50
C MET A 1 13.01 -32.00 36.58
N ALA A 2 11.88 -32.27 35.95
CA ALA A 2 10.72 -31.38 36.03
C ALA A 2 10.22 -31.33 37.50
N ASN A 3 9.87 -30.13 37.94
CA ASN A 3 9.27 -29.98 39.26
C ASN A 3 7.79 -30.34 39.16
N ILE A 4 7.30 -31.24 40.03
CA ILE A 4 5.94 -31.74 39.99
C ILE A 4 5.21 -31.19 41.25
N ARG A 5 4.10 -30.47 41.00
CA ARG A 5 3.25 -29.93 42.05
C ARG A 5 1.85 -30.49 41.96
N GLU A 6 1.32 -31.02 43.07
CA GLU A 6 -0.05 -31.51 43.12
C GLU A 6 -1.05 -30.35 43.23
N ASN A 7 -2.09 -30.37 42.40
CA ASN A 7 -3.26 -29.51 42.52
C ASN A 7 -4.37 -30.29 43.23
N LYS A 8 -4.75 -29.85 44.43
CA LYS A 8 -5.75 -30.48 45.29
C LYS A 8 -7.07 -29.71 45.27
N LYS A 9 -8.19 -30.43 45.20
CA LYS A 9 -9.54 -29.89 45.37
C LYS A 9 -10.24 -30.80 46.43
N ASN A 10 -10.77 -30.17 47.49
CA ASN A 10 -11.36 -30.87 48.61
C ASN A 10 -10.48 -31.99 49.21
N GLY A 11 -9.17 -31.71 49.38
CA GLY A 11 -8.21 -32.69 49.96
C GLY A 11 -7.78 -33.84 48.98
N LYS A 12 -8.37 -33.97 47.80
CA LYS A 12 -7.98 -34.97 46.82
C LYS A 12 -7.18 -34.33 45.66
N THR A 13 -6.11 -34.99 45.22
CA THR A 13 -5.31 -34.58 44.07
C THR A 13 -6.12 -34.74 42.80
N VAL A 14 -6.35 -33.64 42.06
CA VAL A 14 -7.16 -33.59 40.82
C VAL A 14 -6.26 -33.57 39.59
N SER A 15 -5.08 -32.96 39.68
CA SER A 15 -4.10 -32.87 38.59
C SER A 15 -2.70 -32.61 39.16
N TYR A 16 -1.71 -32.75 38.29
CA TYR A 16 -0.31 -32.43 38.60
C TYR A 16 0.19 -31.33 37.64
N ARG A 17 0.85 -30.32 38.19
CA ARG A 17 1.51 -29.27 37.39
C ARG A 17 2.99 -29.63 37.30
N PHE A 18 3.45 -29.75 36.03
CA PHE A 18 4.86 -29.96 35.73
C PHE A 18 5.49 -28.63 35.37
N THR A 19 6.70 -28.39 35.81
CA THR A 19 7.47 -27.18 35.50
C THR A 19 8.91 -27.58 35.20
N VAL A 20 9.41 -27.20 34.02
CA VAL A 20 10.80 -27.38 33.63
C VAL A 20 11.48 -26.01 33.50
N CYS A 21 12.71 -25.93 34.02
CA CYS A 21 13.58 -24.78 33.86
C CYS A 21 14.55 -25.10 32.70
N LEU A 22 14.52 -24.25 31.68
CA LEU A 22 15.41 -24.29 30.54
C LEU A 22 16.58 -23.32 30.74
N GLU A 23 17.35 -23.03 29.71
CA GLU A 23 18.44 -22.06 29.74
C GLU A 23 17.94 -20.64 30.00
N ARG A 24 18.84 -19.72 30.26
CA ARG A 24 18.50 -18.31 30.40
C ARG A 24 18.37 -17.66 29.05
N ASP A 25 17.38 -16.79 28.89
CA ASP A 25 17.21 -16.00 27.67
C ASP A 25 18.33 -14.94 27.51
N ALA A 26 18.35 -14.26 26.39
CA ALA A 26 19.32 -13.20 26.07
C ALA A 26 19.32 -12.02 27.09
N ARG A 27 18.30 -11.94 27.95
CA ARG A 27 18.18 -10.95 29.04
C ARG A 27 18.63 -11.52 30.39
N GLY A 28 19.15 -12.76 30.41
CA GLY A 28 19.58 -13.43 31.63
C GLY A 28 18.43 -13.99 32.48
N LYS A 29 17.18 -13.92 32.04
CA LYS A 29 16.01 -14.44 32.76
C LYS A 29 15.84 -15.92 32.47
N GLN A 30 15.56 -16.69 33.54
CA GLN A 30 15.31 -18.12 33.45
C GLN A 30 14.04 -18.41 32.65
N VAL A 31 14.17 -19.15 31.51
CA VAL A 31 13.04 -19.64 30.75
C VAL A 31 12.41 -20.83 31.50
N ARG A 32 11.10 -20.74 31.73
CA ARG A 32 10.34 -21.82 32.42
C ARG A 32 9.15 -22.18 31.54
N LYS A 33 8.98 -23.49 31.29
CA LYS A 33 7.75 -24.04 30.69
C LYS A 33 6.99 -24.86 31.70
N TYR A 34 5.68 -24.91 31.60
CA TYR A 34 4.81 -25.63 32.50
C TYR A 34 3.62 -26.23 31.75
N THR A 35 3.13 -27.36 32.24
CA THR A 35 1.90 -28.01 31.77
C THR A 35 1.13 -28.57 32.94
N THR A 36 -0.13 -28.92 32.71
CA THR A 36 -0.98 -29.58 33.69
C THR A 36 -1.39 -30.94 33.16
N TRP A 37 -1.10 -31.98 33.92
CA TRP A 37 -1.46 -33.34 33.60
C TRP A 37 -2.54 -33.87 34.56
N THR A 38 -3.57 -34.51 34.03
CA THR A 38 -4.67 -35.09 34.84
C THR A 38 -4.56 -36.60 34.77
N PRO A 39 -4.52 -37.31 35.92
CA PRO A 39 -4.43 -38.74 35.94
C PRO A 39 -5.71 -39.37 35.33
N PRO A 40 -5.59 -40.48 34.59
CA PRO A 40 -6.73 -41.27 34.17
C PRO A 40 -7.63 -41.71 35.30
N GLU A 41 -8.91 -41.77 35.07
CA GLU A 41 -9.88 -42.23 36.09
C GLU A 41 -9.60 -43.68 36.56
N GLY A 42 -9.83 -43.97 37.85
CA GLY A 42 -9.68 -45.27 38.43
C GLY A 42 -8.29 -45.60 38.98
N LEU A 43 -7.33 -44.69 38.96
CA LEU A 43 -6.03 -44.93 39.59
C LEU A 43 -6.05 -44.62 41.08
N THR A 44 -5.41 -45.48 41.88
CA THR A 44 -5.15 -45.17 43.28
C THR A 44 -4.15 -44.00 43.41
N PRO A 45 -4.17 -43.21 44.50
CA PRO A 45 -3.28 -42.05 44.65
C PRO A 45 -1.79 -42.36 44.46
N ALA A 46 -1.33 -43.54 44.92
CA ALA A 46 0.05 -43.98 44.74
C ALA A 46 0.37 -44.32 43.26
N LYS A 47 -0.55 -44.98 42.56
CA LYS A 47 -0.40 -45.25 41.11
C LYS A 47 -0.48 -43.96 40.27
N ALA A 48 -1.37 -43.02 40.60
CA ALA A 48 -1.50 -41.75 39.95
C ALA A 48 -0.21 -40.91 40.07
N LYS A 49 0.42 -40.92 41.27
CA LYS A 49 1.70 -40.21 41.52
C LYS A 49 2.83 -40.77 40.65
N ARG A 50 2.98 -42.13 40.60
CA ARG A 50 4.02 -42.78 39.74
C ARG A 50 3.75 -42.55 38.27
N ALA A 51 2.50 -42.52 37.82
CA ALA A 51 2.16 -42.18 36.45
C ALA A 51 2.46 -40.71 36.12
N ALA A 52 2.23 -39.80 37.05
CA ALA A 52 2.59 -38.37 36.94
C ALA A 52 4.12 -38.16 36.84
N GLU A 53 4.90 -38.92 37.61
CA GLU A 53 6.36 -38.90 37.55
C GLU A 53 6.89 -39.29 36.17
N ARG A 54 6.39 -40.39 35.60
CA ARG A 54 6.74 -40.83 34.25
C ARG A 54 6.32 -39.82 33.18
N ALA A 55 5.09 -39.36 33.25
CA ALA A 55 4.58 -38.37 32.33
C ALA A 55 5.36 -37.04 32.39
N ALA A 56 5.86 -36.67 33.56
CA ALA A 56 6.68 -35.49 33.75
C ALA A 56 8.08 -35.65 33.14
N GLU A 57 8.68 -36.86 33.25
CA GLU A 57 9.97 -37.18 32.62
C GLU A 57 9.87 -37.15 31.09
N GLU A 58 8.86 -37.80 30.53
CA GLU A 58 8.60 -37.82 29.08
C GLU A 58 8.39 -36.40 28.58
N TRP A 59 7.54 -35.62 29.24
CA TRP A 59 7.28 -34.23 28.88
C TRP A 59 8.52 -33.32 29.03
N GLU A 60 9.36 -33.53 30.03
CA GLU A 60 10.63 -32.80 30.18
C GLU A 60 11.58 -33.08 29.03
N GLN A 61 11.75 -34.35 28.64
CA GLN A 61 12.62 -34.74 27.52
C GLN A 61 12.14 -34.12 26.21
N GLU A 62 10.84 -34.21 25.92
CA GLU A 62 10.25 -33.59 24.74
C GLU A 62 10.43 -32.07 24.72
N THR A 63 10.15 -31.41 25.86
CA THR A 63 10.26 -29.95 25.99
C THR A 63 11.70 -29.46 25.82
N ARG A 64 12.68 -30.20 26.35
CA ARG A 64 14.12 -29.87 26.17
C ARG A 64 14.60 -30.11 24.74
N ALA A 65 14.20 -31.21 24.13
CA ALA A 65 14.55 -31.51 22.73
C ALA A 65 13.95 -30.46 21.77
N GLU A 66 12.71 -30.04 22.02
CA GLU A 66 12.04 -29.00 21.24
C GLU A 66 12.77 -27.63 21.40
N TYR A 67 13.13 -27.26 22.62
CA TYR A 67 13.88 -26.05 22.91
C TYR A 67 15.28 -26.04 22.24
N GLN A 68 15.99 -27.17 22.25
CA GLN A 68 17.28 -27.29 21.58
C GLN A 68 17.14 -27.15 20.06
N LYS A 69 16.11 -27.76 19.44
CA LYS A 69 15.81 -27.57 18.02
C LYS A 69 15.52 -26.12 17.67
N GLU A 70 14.75 -25.45 18.52
CA GLU A 70 14.44 -24.03 18.38
C GLU A 70 15.70 -23.17 18.41
N GLN A 71 16.57 -23.40 19.42
CA GLN A 71 17.85 -22.66 19.54
C GLN A 71 18.80 -22.94 18.37
N ALA A 72 18.88 -24.19 17.91
CA ALA A 72 19.69 -24.55 16.75
C ALA A 72 19.20 -23.89 15.47
N ALA A 73 17.87 -23.82 15.25
CA ALA A 73 17.28 -23.12 14.09
C ALA A 73 17.56 -21.61 14.13
N ILE A 74 17.43 -20.99 15.31
CA ILE A 74 17.75 -19.57 15.52
C ILE A 74 19.23 -19.30 15.25
N ALA A 75 20.13 -20.16 15.75
CA ALA A 75 21.58 -20.04 15.53
C ALA A 75 21.97 -20.16 14.06
N GLN A 76 21.21 -20.95 13.26
CA GLN A 76 21.41 -21.09 11.83
C GLN A 76 20.71 -19.97 11.02
N GLY A 77 20.07 -18.99 11.68
CA GLY A 77 19.33 -17.92 11.02
C GLY A 77 18.05 -18.39 10.33
N LEU A 78 17.52 -19.55 10.70
CA LEU A 78 16.25 -20.11 10.25
C LEU A 78 15.18 -19.81 11.32
N ALA A 79 13.95 -19.55 10.87
CA ALA A 79 12.82 -19.51 11.78
C ALA A 79 12.38 -20.93 12.13
N TYR A 80 12.11 -21.18 13.39
CA TYR A 80 11.64 -22.48 13.87
C TYR A 80 10.16 -22.67 13.50
N GLN A 81 9.80 -23.77 12.85
CA GLN A 81 8.42 -24.12 12.51
C GLN A 81 7.81 -24.98 13.60
N LEU A 82 6.74 -24.49 14.22
CA LEU A 82 5.96 -25.27 15.19
C LEU A 82 5.13 -26.37 14.52
N PRO A 83 4.95 -27.53 15.20
CA PRO A 83 3.94 -28.51 14.82
C PRO A 83 2.53 -27.87 14.76
N PRO A 84 1.62 -28.35 13.89
CA PRO A 84 0.30 -27.75 13.68
C PRO A 84 -0.52 -27.52 14.97
N GLU A 85 -0.34 -28.35 15.97
CA GLU A 85 -1.10 -28.36 17.23
C GLU A 85 -0.69 -27.27 18.23
N LYS A 86 0.47 -26.60 18.03
CA LYS A 86 1.05 -25.60 18.96
C LYS A 86 1.21 -24.20 18.36
N ARG A 87 0.49 -23.86 17.31
CA ARG A 87 0.68 -22.63 16.52
C ARG A 87 0.09 -21.35 17.14
N LYS A 88 -0.08 -21.25 18.46
CA LYS A 88 -0.63 -20.02 19.09
C LYS A 88 0.22 -18.75 18.93
N ASP A 89 1.50 -18.89 18.63
CA ASP A 89 2.44 -17.77 18.44
C ASP A 89 2.94 -17.71 16.97
N ASP A 90 2.20 -18.28 16.02
CA ASP A 90 2.52 -18.25 14.60
C ASP A 90 2.44 -16.81 14.08
N PHE A 91 3.39 -16.42 13.24
CA PHE A 91 3.41 -15.11 12.62
C PHE A 91 2.19 -14.85 11.75
N VAL A 92 1.64 -15.88 11.09
CA VAL A 92 0.40 -15.77 10.30
C VAL A 92 -0.79 -15.46 11.21
N ASP A 93 -0.90 -16.14 12.36
CA ASP A 93 -1.93 -15.87 13.36
C ASP A 93 -1.85 -14.42 13.88
N PHE A 94 -0.63 -13.95 14.16
CA PHE A 94 -0.40 -12.53 14.52
C PHE A 94 -0.90 -11.57 13.41
N ILE A 95 -0.61 -11.87 12.15
CA ILE A 95 -1.07 -11.03 11.02
C ILE A 95 -2.59 -11.01 10.95
N GLU A 96 -3.24 -12.18 11.00
CA GLU A 96 -4.69 -12.32 10.77
C GLU A 96 -5.55 -11.86 11.95
N ASN A 97 -5.13 -12.18 13.17
CA ASN A 97 -5.92 -11.98 14.38
C ASN A 97 -5.49 -10.78 15.22
N THR A 98 -4.33 -10.19 14.92
CA THR A 98 -3.82 -9.04 15.69
C THR A 98 -3.52 -7.84 14.80
N TRP A 99 -2.60 -7.96 13.84
CA TRP A 99 -2.11 -6.82 13.07
C TRP A 99 -3.16 -6.28 12.09
N LEU A 100 -3.77 -7.13 11.24
CA LEU A 100 -4.79 -6.69 10.28
C LEU A 100 -6.03 -6.12 10.99
N PRO A 101 -6.64 -6.80 11.99
CA PRO A 101 -7.83 -6.26 12.66
C PRO A 101 -7.55 -4.96 13.43
N LEU A 102 -6.52 -4.93 14.26
CA LEU A 102 -6.31 -3.84 15.20
C LEU A 102 -5.56 -2.64 14.59
N GLN A 103 -4.52 -2.90 13.79
CA GLN A 103 -3.67 -1.83 13.25
C GLN A 103 -4.17 -1.34 11.88
N ILE A 104 -4.71 -2.21 11.04
CA ILE A 104 -5.06 -1.86 9.66
C ILE A 104 -6.56 -1.55 9.53
N ARG A 105 -7.44 -2.44 9.96
CA ARG A 105 -8.90 -2.26 9.87
C ARG A 105 -9.45 -1.38 10.99
N GLY A 106 -8.90 -1.49 12.20
CA GLY A 106 -9.28 -0.67 13.38
C GLY A 106 -8.75 0.77 13.34
N GLY A 107 -7.84 1.10 12.43
CA GLY A 107 -7.32 2.46 12.23
C GLY A 107 -8.11 3.25 11.19
N ASP A 108 -7.80 4.55 11.06
CA ASP A 108 -8.41 5.47 10.08
C ASP A 108 -7.92 5.24 8.64
N ASN A 109 -7.73 3.98 8.24
CA ASN A 109 -7.25 3.65 6.91
C ASN A 109 -8.38 3.68 5.88
N LYS A 110 -8.08 4.21 4.69
CA LYS A 110 -9.04 4.15 3.56
C LYS A 110 -9.20 2.71 3.08
N PRO A 111 -10.38 2.32 2.54
CA PRO A 111 -10.60 0.96 2.01
C PRO A 111 -9.53 0.48 1.03
N SER A 112 -9.06 1.37 0.14
CA SER A 112 -7.95 1.04 -0.80
C SER A 112 -6.61 0.76 -0.10
N THR A 113 -6.37 1.37 1.06
CA THR A 113 -5.17 1.13 1.87
C THR A 113 -5.28 -0.21 2.58
N ILE A 114 -6.46 -0.54 3.11
CA ILE A 114 -6.74 -1.84 3.74
C ILE A 114 -6.53 -2.96 2.71
N ALA A 115 -7.19 -2.89 1.56
CA ALA A 115 -7.06 -3.86 0.48
C ALA A 115 -5.61 -4.04 0.02
N TYR A 116 -4.83 -2.94 -0.02
CA TYR A 116 -3.41 -3.00 -0.35
C TYR A 116 -2.61 -3.79 0.69
N TYR A 117 -2.81 -3.55 1.99
CA TYR A 117 -2.10 -4.28 3.05
C TYR A 117 -2.51 -5.75 3.09
N GLU A 118 -3.78 -6.06 2.89
CA GLU A 118 -4.27 -7.44 2.79
C GLU A 118 -3.63 -8.18 1.61
N TYR A 119 -3.55 -7.54 0.44
CA TYR A 119 -2.91 -8.11 -0.74
C TYR A 119 -1.42 -8.40 -0.51
N VAL A 120 -0.66 -7.45 0.05
CA VAL A 120 0.78 -7.65 0.34
C VAL A 120 0.98 -8.72 1.41
N SER A 121 0.11 -8.74 2.42
CA SER A 121 0.16 -9.73 3.51
C SER A 121 -0.02 -11.16 3.01
N GLN A 122 -0.76 -11.38 1.93
CA GLN A 122 -0.99 -12.72 1.40
C GLN A 122 0.33 -13.43 1.05
N ASN A 123 1.22 -12.77 0.31
CA ASN A 123 2.52 -13.34 -0.05
C ASN A 123 3.43 -13.53 1.19
N ILE A 124 3.30 -12.65 2.19
CA ILE A 124 4.02 -12.76 3.45
C ILE A 124 3.53 -14.00 4.21
N LYS A 125 2.21 -14.17 4.33
CA LYS A 125 1.61 -15.31 5.01
C LYS A 125 2.01 -16.64 4.39
N GLU A 126 2.02 -16.72 3.06
CA GLU A 126 2.43 -17.93 2.33
C GLU A 126 3.88 -18.35 2.64
N TYR A 127 4.80 -17.39 2.68
CA TYR A 127 6.21 -17.69 2.94
C TYR A 127 6.50 -18.02 4.42
N PHE A 128 5.85 -17.30 5.33
CA PHE A 128 6.07 -17.43 6.77
C PHE A 128 5.10 -18.40 7.46
N ALA A 129 4.33 -19.17 6.70
CA ALA A 129 3.39 -20.14 7.25
C ALA A 129 4.07 -21.11 8.22
N GLY A 130 3.49 -21.28 9.42
CA GLY A 130 4.02 -22.15 10.46
C GLY A 130 5.30 -21.65 11.14
N THR A 131 5.65 -20.38 10.96
CA THR A 131 6.85 -19.78 11.56
C THR A 131 6.49 -19.05 12.84
N VAL A 132 7.21 -19.31 13.92
CA VAL A 132 7.04 -18.61 15.22
C VAL A 132 7.50 -17.17 15.09
N LEU A 133 6.66 -16.20 15.50
CA LEU A 133 6.95 -14.78 15.44
C LEU A 133 8.30 -14.41 16.07
N GLN A 134 8.55 -14.92 17.28
CA GLN A 134 9.78 -14.64 18.06
C GLN A 134 11.04 -15.26 17.46
N SER A 135 10.90 -16.26 16.58
CA SER A 135 12.02 -16.95 15.94
C SER A 135 12.47 -16.34 14.62
N ILE A 136 11.71 -15.36 14.10
CA ILE A 136 12.04 -14.73 12.81
C ILE A 136 13.27 -13.86 12.95
N SER A 137 14.38 -14.30 12.33
CA SER A 137 15.64 -13.60 12.33
C SER A 137 15.77 -12.61 11.16
N PRO A 138 16.65 -11.59 11.26
CA PRO A 138 16.95 -10.69 10.13
C PRO A 138 17.37 -11.44 8.86
N SER A 139 18.17 -12.50 9.00
CA SER A 139 18.61 -13.31 7.86
C SER A 139 17.46 -14.06 7.18
N TYR A 140 16.46 -14.49 7.93
CA TYR A 140 15.28 -15.16 7.37
C TYR A 140 14.42 -14.17 6.56
N ILE A 141 14.25 -12.93 7.06
CA ILE A 141 13.58 -11.87 6.32
C ILE A 141 14.34 -11.50 5.04
N GLN A 142 15.69 -11.43 5.12
CA GLN A 142 16.51 -11.18 3.93
C GLN A 142 16.34 -12.27 2.88
N LYS A 143 16.25 -13.54 3.28
CA LYS A 143 15.96 -14.67 2.38
C LYS A 143 14.58 -14.53 1.72
N TYR A 144 13.55 -14.07 2.46
CA TYR A 144 12.24 -13.77 1.88
C TYR A 144 12.29 -12.72 0.77
N LEU A 145 13.01 -11.63 0.97
CA LEU A 145 13.15 -10.58 -0.05
C LEU A 145 13.88 -11.10 -1.31
N ILE A 146 14.87 -11.96 -1.12
CA ILE A 146 15.57 -12.65 -2.22
C ILE A 146 14.62 -13.64 -2.93
N TYR A 147 13.87 -14.41 -2.17
CA TYR A 147 12.87 -15.35 -2.69
C TYR A 147 11.82 -14.63 -3.55
N LEU A 148 11.28 -13.49 -3.07
CA LEU A 148 10.35 -12.67 -3.85
C LEU A 148 10.96 -12.21 -5.18
N ARG A 149 12.21 -11.74 -5.16
CA ARG A 149 12.92 -11.28 -6.36
C ARG A 149 13.06 -12.38 -7.40
N ASN A 150 13.36 -13.60 -6.97
CA ASN A 150 13.73 -14.69 -7.85
C ASN A 150 12.51 -15.52 -8.33
N ASN A 151 11.52 -15.70 -7.48
CA ASN A 151 10.42 -16.64 -7.71
C ASN A 151 9.10 -15.98 -8.08
N PHE A 152 8.87 -14.73 -7.63
CA PHE A 152 7.65 -14.05 -7.98
C PHE A 152 7.78 -13.25 -9.28
N LYS A 153 6.78 -13.44 -10.14
CA LYS A 153 6.64 -12.67 -11.37
C LYS A 153 5.39 -11.79 -11.30
N SER A 154 5.47 -10.63 -11.91
CA SER A 154 4.30 -9.77 -12.12
C SER A 154 3.27 -10.49 -12.98
N LYS A 155 2.04 -9.97 -13.03
CA LYS A 155 0.98 -10.47 -13.94
C LYS A 155 1.41 -10.51 -15.42
N THR A 156 2.46 -9.79 -15.79
CA THR A 156 3.04 -9.76 -17.13
C THR A 156 4.24 -10.70 -17.32
N GLY A 157 4.52 -11.57 -16.34
CA GLY A 157 5.63 -12.54 -16.37
C GLY A 157 7.02 -11.94 -16.09
N LYS A 158 7.13 -10.64 -15.85
CA LYS A 158 8.40 -9.96 -15.52
C LYS A 158 8.73 -10.13 -14.02
N PRO A 159 10.03 -10.13 -13.63
CA PRO A 159 10.42 -10.06 -12.22
C PRO A 159 9.76 -8.90 -11.50
N LEU A 160 9.57 -9.04 -10.18
CA LEU A 160 9.03 -7.93 -9.37
C LEU A 160 9.97 -6.72 -9.42
N SER A 161 9.37 -5.53 -9.49
CA SER A 161 10.15 -4.28 -9.46
C SER A 161 10.79 -4.05 -8.09
N ALA A 162 11.89 -3.29 -8.05
CA ALA A 162 12.52 -2.87 -6.81
C ALA A 162 11.54 -2.13 -5.87
N GLU A 163 10.60 -1.36 -6.44
CA GLU A 163 9.54 -0.69 -5.68
C GLU A 163 8.58 -1.70 -5.03
N THR A 164 8.18 -2.76 -5.74
CA THR A 164 7.33 -3.82 -5.16
C THR A 164 8.04 -4.53 -4.00
N LEU A 165 9.33 -4.85 -4.14
CA LEU A 165 10.13 -5.43 -3.06
C LEU A 165 10.23 -4.47 -1.86
N HIS A 166 10.41 -3.17 -2.12
CA HIS A 166 10.43 -2.16 -1.08
C HIS A 166 9.08 -2.02 -0.36
N HIS A 167 7.96 -2.25 -1.05
CA HIS A 167 6.63 -2.30 -0.44
C HIS A 167 6.52 -3.47 0.56
N HIS A 168 6.96 -4.68 0.20
CA HIS A 168 7.01 -5.82 1.12
C HIS A 168 7.90 -5.55 2.33
N TYR A 169 9.09 -4.95 2.11
CA TYR A 169 9.98 -4.53 3.18
C TYR A 169 9.29 -3.57 4.17
N ARG A 170 8.58 -2.56 3.65
CA ARG A 170 7.86 -1.59 4.50
C ARG A 170 6.73 -2.24 5.29
N VAL A 171 5.96 -3.12 4.67
CA VAL A 171 4.85 -3.82 5.34
C VAL A 171 5.40 -4.72 6.44
N LEU A 172 6.46 -5.50 6.19
CA LEU A 172 7.13 -6.29 7.24
C LEU A 172 7.64 -5.41 8.38
N ASN A 173 8.26 -4.28 8.06
CA ASN A 173 8.72 -3.35 9.10
C ASN A 173 7.57 -2.82 9.96
N MET A 174 6.42 -2.53 9.37
CA MET A 174 5.22 -2.12 10.11
C MET A 174 4.68 -3.25 11.00
N MET A 175 4.66 -4.50 10.50
CA MET A 175 4.23 -5.67 11.27
C MET A 175 5.13 -5.89 12.48
N PHE A 176 6.45 -5.92 12.29
CA PHE A 176 7.40 -6.14 13.38
C PHE A 176 7.50 -4.96 14.36
N ALA A 177 7.36 -3.72 13.88
CA ALA A 177 7.28 -2.55 14.75
C ALA A 177 6.01 -2.60 15.63
N TYR A 178 4.90 -3.09 15.08
CA TYR A 178 3.68 -3.30 15.85
C TYR A 178 3.82 -4.43 16.87
N ALA A 179 4.45 -5.54 16.48
CA ALA A 179 4.74 -6.65 17.39
C ALA A 179 5.68 -6.25 18.54
N GLU A 180 6.70 -5.42 18.27
CA GLU A 180 7.60 -4.85 19.29
C GLU A 180 6.84 -3.93 20.23
N ARG A 181 5.95 -3.06 19.71
CA ARG A 181 5.10 -2.16 20.54
C ARG A 181 4.15 -2.92 21.46
N LEU A 182 3.66 -4.09 21.02
CA LEU A 182 2.82 -4.98 21.82
C LEU A 182 3.64 -5.93 22.73
N GLU A 183 4.97 -5.76 22.79
CA GLU A 183 5.89 -6.59 23.57
C GLU A 183 5.84 -8.09 23.22
N LEU A 184 5.31 -8.45 22.02
CA LEU A 184 5.30 -9.83 21.52
C LEU A 184 6.70 -10.28 21.11
N ILE A 185 7.57 -9.34 20.72
CA ILE A 185 8.98 -9.54 20.42
C ILE A 185 9.82 -8.50 21.18
N ALA A 186 11.05 -8.85 21.53
CA ALA A 186 11.93 -7.98 22.30
C ALA A 186 12.52 -6.82 21.48
N LYS A 187 12.78 -7.04 20.18
CA LYS A 187 13.34 -6.06 19.24
C LYS A 187 12.86 -6.35 17.84
N ASN A 188 12.62 -5.30 17.08
CA ASN A 188 12.27 -5.41 15.67
C ASN A 188 13.44 -5.97 14.85
N PRO A 189 13.33 -7.17 14.24
CA PRO A 189 14.40 -7.76 13.43
C PRO A 189 14.71 -6.94 12.16
N MET A 190 13.76 -6.14 11.68
CA MET A 190 13.94 -5.29 10.49
C MET A 190 15.03 -4.23 10.64
N ASN A 191 15.41 -3.87 11.88
CA ASN A 191 16.49 -2.92 12.16
C ASN A 191 17.88 -3.40 11.64
N LYS A 192 17.99 -4.69 11.31
CA LYS A 192 19.21 -5.31 10.76
C LYS A 192 19.00 -5.92 9.37
N VAL A 193 17.91 -5.58 8.69
CA VAL A 193 17.60 -6.04 7.33
C VAL A 193 17.88 -4.91 6.34
N ASP A 194 18.66 -5.21 5.31
CA ASP A 194 18.94 -4.24 4.25
C ASP A 194 17.69 -3.98 3.41
N ALA A 195 17.33 -2.70 3.29
CA ALA A 195 16.23 -2.29 2.42
C ALA A 195 16.60 -2.52 0.94
N PRO A 196 15.65 -3.02 0.12
CA PRO A 196 15.85 -3.10 -1.31
C PRO A 196 16.22 -1.73 -1.91
N ARG A 197 17.26 -1.67 -2.74
CA ARG A 197 17.69 -0.42 -3.38
C ARG A 197 16.57 0.08 -4.32
N LYS A 198 16.20 1.34 -4.17
CA LYS A 198 15.27 2.00 -5.09
C LYS A 198 16.03 2.47 -6.33
N GLU A 199 15.65 1.96 -7.48
CA GLU A 199 16.07 2.57 -8.75
C GLU A 199 15.17 3.79 -9.00
N ARG A 200 15.76 4.96 -9.02
CA ARG A 200 15.04 6.17 -9.47
C ARG A 200 14.86 6.07 -10.98
N LYS A 201 13.70 5.59 -11.42
CA LYS A 201 13.35 5.70 -12.83
C LYS A 201 13.10 7.17 -13.16
N PRO A 202 13.60 7.66 -14.31
CA PRO A 202 13.21 8.97 -14.80
C PRO A 202 11.69 9.02 -14.89
N VAL A 203 11.11 10.14 -14.49
CA VAL A 203 9.68 10.37 -14.68
C VAL A 203 9.44 10.53 -16.18
N ASP A 204 8.62 9.66 -16.75
CA ASP A 204 8.23 9.75 -18.15
C ASP A 204 7.22 10.89 -18.29
N ALA A 205 7.58 11.89 -19.08
CA ALA A 205 6.73 13.04 -19.42
C ALA A 205 6.81 13.31 -20.92
N MET A 206 5.73 13.82 -21.50
CA MET A 206 5.74 14.25 -22.90
C MET A 206 6.56 15.52 -23.05
N ASN A 207 7.33 15.59 -24.12
CA ASN A 207 7.88 16.84 -24.62
C ASN A 207 6.83 17.65 -25.38
N LYS A 208 7.17 18.86 -25.83
CA LYS A 208 6.24 19.78 -26.52
C LYS A 208 5.66 19.18 -27.82
N GLU A 209 6.48 18.51 -28.62
CA GLU A 209 6.10 17.90 -29.89
C GLU A 209 5.13 16.73 -29.65
N GLN A 210 5.43 15.90 -28.66
CA GLN A 210 4.57 14.78 -28.26
C GLN A 210 3.23 15.25 -27.71
N ALA A 211 3.22 16.35 -26.93
CA ALA A 211 1.99 16.96 -26.43
C ALA A 211 1.15 17.55 -27.57
N ALA A 212 1.77 18.22 -28.54
CA ALA A 212 1.05 18.72 -29.70
C ALA A 212 0.41 17.59 -30.50
N LYS A 213 1.15 16.50 -30.77
CA LYS A 213 0.64 15.30 -31.42
C LYS A 213 -0.49 14.65 -30.60
N PHE A 214 -0.36 14.60 -29.29
CA PHE A 214 -1.39 14.08 -28.39
C PHE A 214 -2.72 14.84 -28.54
N PHE A 215 -2.70 16.18 -28.49
CA PHE A 215 -3.91 16.99 -28.66
C PHE A 215 -4.52 16.86 -30.08
N GLN A 216 -3.69 16.77 -31.11
CA GLN A 216 -4.15 16.55 -32.50
C GLN A 216 -4.91 15.22 -32.59
N LEU A 217 -4.35 14.14 -32.08
CA LEU A 217 -4.96 12.81 -32.13
C LEU A 217 -6.19 12.66 -31.23
N LEU A 218 -6.33 13.51 -30.20
CA LEU A 218 -7.53 13.55 -29.38
C LEU A 218 -8.75 14.09 -30.13
N ALA A 219 -8.56 14.87 -31.18
CA ALA A 219 -9.67 15.45 -31.96
C ALA A 219 -10.59 14.37 -32.55
N ASP A 220 -10.06 13.21 -32.90
CA ASP A 220 -10.79 12.10 -33.50
C ASP A 220 -11.38 11.12 -32.46
N CYS A 221 -11.18 11.42 -31.15
CA CYS A 221 -11.71 10.59 -30.07
C CYS A 221 -13.15 10.97 -29.69
N PRO A 222 -13.93 10.02 -29.10
CA PRO A 222 -15.23 10.33 -28.54
C PRO A 222 -15.14 11.50 -27.55
N LEU A 223 -16.16 12.36 -27.56
CA LEU A 223 -16.14 13.66 -26.86
C LEU A 223 -15.87 13.52 -25.36
N ASP A 224 -16.47 12.53 -24.70
CA ASP A 224 -16.26 12.23 -23.27
C ASP A 224 -14.78 11.96 -22.94
N PHE A 225 -14.14 11.16 -23.80
CA PHE A 225 -12.74 10.79 -23.62
C PHE A 225 -11.80 11.94 -23.95
N ARG A 226 -12.12 12.71 -25.00
CA ARG A 226 -11.40 13.93 -25.38
C ARG A 226 -11.44 14.95 -24.25
N CYS A 227 -12.61 15.26 -23.68
CA CYS A 227 -12.76 16.15 -22.53
C CYS A 227 -11.93 15.69 -21.34
N MET A 228 -12.01 14.40 -20.99
CA MET A 228 -11.28 13.82 -19.87
C MET A 228 -9.77 13.98 -20.01
N LEU A 229 -9.21 13.59 -21.15
CA LEU A 229 -7.76 13.67 -21.38
C LEU A 229 -7.27 15.09 -21.56
N HIS A 230 -8.08 15.94 -22.20
CA HIS A 230 -7.78 17.36 -22.34
C HIS A 230 -7.69 18.01 -20.97
N LEU A 231 -8.67 17.77 -20.10
CA LEU A 231 -8.69 18.27 -18.72
C LEU A 231 -7.48 17.75 -17.92
N MET A 232 -7.16 16.45 -17.98
CA MET A 232 -6.00 15.88 -17.29
C MET A 232 -4.69 16.49 -17.75
N MET A 233 -4.53 16.73 -19.05
CA MET A 233 -3.27 17.24 -19.62
C MET A 233 -3.10 18.75 -19.40
N THR A 234 -4.19 19.53 -19.34
CA THR A 234 -4.12 20.98 -19.20
C THR A 234 -4.12 21.46 -17.74
N THR A 235 -4.70 20.67 -16.82
CA THR A 235 -4.81 21.03 -15.40
C THR A 235 -3.99 20.18 -14.48
N GLY A 236 -3.47 19.04 -14.98
CA GLY A 236 -2.75 18.07 -14.15
C GLY A 236 -3.60 17.42 -13.05
N ILE A 237 -4.93 17.46 -13.16
CA ILE A 237 -5.84 16.83 -12.20
C ILE A 237 -5.56 15.31 -12.07
N ARG A 238 -5.65 14.77 -10.86
CA ARG A 238 -5.49 13.31 -10.66
C ARG A 238 -6.63 12.55 -11.31
N ARG A 239 -6.36 11.32 -11.82
CA ARG A 239 -7.38 10.45 -12.45
C ARG A 239 -8.65 10.35 -11.61
N GLY A 240 -8.52 10.03 -10.32
CA GLY A 240 -9.67 9.86 -9.42
C GLY A 240 -10.42 11.17 -9.14
N GLU A 241 -9.72 12.30 -9.11
CA GLU A 241 -10.32 13.63 -9.00
C GLU A 241 -11.11 13.98 -10.26
N CYS A 242 -10.52 13.75 -11.44
CA CYS A 242 -11.17 14.01 -12.73
C CYS A 242 -12.48 13.21 -12.89
N ILE A 243 -12.45 11.92 -12.58
CA ILE A 243 -13.65 11.06 -12.63
C ILE A 243 -14.68 11.47 -11.58
N GLY A 244 -14.24 12.07 -10.47
CA GLY A 244 -15.09 12.54 -9.39
C GLY A 244 -15.79 13.88 -9.65
N LEU A 245 -15.51 14.54 -10.77
CA LEU A 245 -16.14 15.83 -11.12
C LEU A 245 -17.61 15.67 -11.46
N LYS A 246 -18.41 16.60 -10.96
CA LYS A 246 -19.82 16.76 -11.28
C LYS A 246 -20.04 18.05 -12.06
N TRP A 247 -21.15 18.16 -12.78
CA TRP A 247 -21.51 19.38 -13.48
C TRP A 247 -21.67 20.59 -12.55
N SER A 248 -22.02 20.37 -11.29
CA SER A 248 -22.09 21.41 -10.25
C SER A 248 -20.74 21.97 -9.84
N ASP A 249 -19.62 21.31 -10.19
CA ASP A 249 -18.27 21.77 -9.85
C ASP A 249 -17.69 22.71 -10.90
N LEU A 250 -18.33 22.80 -12.06
CA LEU A 250 -17.93 23.66 -13.18
C LEU A 250 -18.61 25.03 -13.05
N ASP A 251 -17.81 26.10 -12.89
CA ASP A 251 -18.27 27.47 -13.05
C ASP A 251 -17.87 27.95 -14.48
N GLU A 252 -18.87 27.95 -15.36
CA GLU A 252 -18.67 28.34 -16.76
C GLU A 252 -18.38 29.84 -16.91
N ARG A 253 -18.90 30.68 -16.00
CA ARG A 253 -18.69 32.16 -16.04
C ARG A 253 -17.28 32.52 -15.60
N ALA A 254 -16.83 31.92 -14.51
CA ALA A 254 -15.48 32.13 -14.00
C ALA A 254 -14.41 31.31 -14.77
N SER A 255 -14.81 30.40 -15.64
CA SER A 255 -13.92 29.43 -16.32
C SER A 255 -13.06 28.64 -15.31
N THR A 256 -13.69 28.13 -14.25
CA THR A 256 -13.02 27.39 -13.19
C THR A 256 -13.70 26.07 -12.91
N ILE A 257 -12.95 25.14 -12.30
CA ILE A 257 -13.48 23.86 -11.83
C ILE A 257 -13.02 23.61 -10.38
N THR A 258 -13.96 23.18 -9.53
CA THR A 258 -13.69 22.86 -8.13
C THR A 258 -13.48 21.37 -7.94
N ILE A 259 -12.32 21.01 -7.42
CA ILE A 259 -11.94 19.63 -7.12
C ILE A 259 -12.21 19.38 -5.64
N CYS A 260 -13.25 18.59 -5.32
CA CYS A 260 -13.67 18.31 -3.96
C CYS A 260 -13.97 16.81 -3.71
N ARG A 261 -13.70 15.93 -4.67
CA ARG A 261 -13.92 14.48 -4.58
C ARG A 261 -12.79 13.71 -5.23
N ASN A 262 -12.60 12.47 -4.77
CA ASN A 262 -11.68 11.52 -5.39
C ASN A 262 -12.34 10.16 -5.50
N VAL A 263 -12.23 9.54 -6.65
CA VAL A 263 -12.78 8.21 -6.94
C VAL A 263 -11.66 7.18 -6.92
N THR A 264 -11.89 6.12 -6.14
CA THR A 264 -11.01 4.94 -6.06
C THR A 264 -11.82 3.69 -6.39
N TYR A 265 -11.14 2.59 -6.64
CA TYR A 265 -11.75 1.29 -6.90
C TYR A 265 -11.02 0.21 -6.11
N THR A 266 -11.79 -0.68 -5.48
CA THR A 266 -11.29 -1.95 -4.96
C THR A 266 -12.18 -3.08 -5.48
N PRO A 267 -11.64 -4.30 -5.68
CA PRO A 267 -12.46 -5.43 -6.12
C PRO A 267 -13.63 -5.75 -5.18
N GLU A 268 -13.43 -5.55 -3.88
CA GLU A 268 -14.42 -5.86 -2.83
C GLU A 268 -15.51 -4.81 -2.71
N SER A 269 -15.15 -3.53 -2.77
CA SER A 269 -16.08 -2.41 -2.53
C SER A 269 -16.54 -1.72 -3.81
N GLY A 270 -16.01 -2.14 -4.98
CA GLY A 270 -16.30 -1.47 -6.24
C GLY A 270 -15.75 -0.05 -6.31
N THR A 271 -16.50 0.84 -6.96
CA THR A 271 -16.13 2.25 -7.11
C THR A 271 -16.56 3.06 -5.87
N ILE A 272 -15.58 3.68 -5.21
CA ILE A 272 -15.79 4.45 -3.97
C ILE A 272 -15.53 5.92 -4.25
N VAL A 273 -16.50 6.77 -3.95
CA VAL A 273 -16.35 8.24 -3.95
C VAL A 273 -15.98 8.70 -2.55
N SER A 274 -14.85 9.36 -2.42
CA SER A 274 -14.38 9.90 -1.14
C SER A 274 -14.12 11.39 -1.23
N THR A 275 -14.37 12.09 -0.12
CA THR A 275 -13.88 13.47 0.05
C THR A 275 -12.37 13.44 0.29
N PRO A 276 -11.65 14.50 -0.06
CA PRO A 276 -10.23 14.64 0.27
C PRO A 276 -10.00 14.59 1.80
N LYS A 277 -8.85 14.05 2.22
CA LYS A 277 -8.52 13.90 3.66
C LYS A 277 -8.24 15.22 4.41
N THR A 278 -7.93 16.30 3.68
CA THR A 278 -7.53 17.59 4.27
C THR A 278 -8.29 18.73 3.60
N SER A 279 -8.53 19.81 4.33
CA SER A 279 -9.13 21.06 3.79
C SER A 279 -8.36 21.60 2.59
N ASN A 280 -7.03 21.47 2.58
CA ASN A 280 -6.16 21.89 1.47
C ASN A 280 -6.28 21.02 0.20
N SER A 281 -7.04 19.93 0.25
CA SER A 281 -7.25 19.07 -0.92
C SER A 281 -8.46 19.48 -1.76
N THR A 282 -9.34 20.35 -1.25
CA THR A 282 -10.36 21.03 -2.02
C THR A 282 -9.74 22.28 -2.62
N ARG A 283 -9.75 22.37 -3.94
CA ARG A 283 -9.17 23.51 -4.67
C ARG A 283 -9.99 23.85 -5.90
N THR A 284 -10.02 25.12 -6.25
CA THR A 284 -10.61 25.63 -7.50
C THR A 284 -9.47 26.03 -8.42
N ILE A 285 -9.48 25.49 -9.63
CA ILE A 285 -8.44 25.73 -10.63
C ILE A 285 -9.05 26.36 -11.90
N PRO A 286 -8.33 27.28 -12.56
CA PRO A 286 -8.74 27.81 -13.84
C PRO A 286 -8.63 26.73 -14.92
N ILE A 287 -9.54 26.77 -15.91
CA ILE A 287 -9.50 25.93 -17.08
C ILE A 287 -9.34 26.76 -18.35
N MET A 288 -8.61 26.23 -19.33
CA MET A 288 -8.38 26.91 -20.59
C MET A 288 -9.69 27.05 -21.40
N PRO A 289 -9.85 28.12 -22.21
CA PRO A 289 -11.04 28.31 -23.02
C PRO A 289 -11.38 27.11 -23.92
N SER A 290 -10.37 26.45 -24.50
CA SER A 290 -10.56 25.24 -25.30
C SER A 290 -11.10 24.06 -24.49
N THR A 291 -10.67 23.91 -23.23
CA THR A 291 -11.19 22.89 -22.31
C THR A 291 -12.62 23.18 -21.90
N LEU A 292 -12.95 24.46 -21.61
CA LEU A 292 -14.30 24.89 -21.30
C LEU A 292 -15.26 24.61 -22.45
N GLN A 293 -14.87 24.95 -23.68
CA GLN A 293 -15.68 24.68 -24.88
C GLN A 293 -15.98 23.20 -25.07
N LEU A 294 -14.97 22.33 -24.84
CA LEU A 294 -15.18 20.88 -24.92
C LEU A 294 -16.16 20.39 -23.84
N LEU A 295 -16.07 20.91 -22.61
CA LEU A 295 -16.98 20.55 -21.52
C LEU A 295 -18.41 21.07 -21.82
N GLN A 296 -18.57 22.25 -22.40
CA GLN A 296 -19.86 22.79 -22.84
C GLN A 296 -20.49 21.89 -23.90
N ASN A 297 -19.72 21.51 -24.91
CA ASN A 297 -20.20 20.59 -25.95
C ASN A 297 -20.62 19.24 -25.35
N LEU A 298 -19.88 18.71 -24.40
CA LEU A 298 -20.23 17.47 -23.68
C LEU A 298 -21.50 17.65 -22.85
N LYS A 299 -21.69 18.80 -22.22
CA LYS A 299 -22.88 19.11 -21.47
C LYS A 299 -24.12 19.19 -22.36
N GLU A 300 -24.02 19.83 -23.51
CA GLU A 300 -25.11 19.90 -24.50
C GLU A 300 -25.44 18.50 -25.05
N GLN A 301 -24.44 17.70 -25.37
CA GLN A 301 -24.68 16.31 -25.76
C GLN A 301 -25.41 15.55 -24.64
N THR A 302 -25.00 15.68 -23.39
CA THR A 302 -25.67 15.01 -22.27
C THR A 302 -27.11 15.52 -22.06
N ARG A 303 -27.37 16.82 -22.31
CA ARG A 303 -28.70 17.42 -22.29
C ARG A 303 -29.63 16.90 -23.40
N SER A 304 -29.09 16.61 -24.57
CA SER A 304 -29.88 16.03 -25.65
C SER A 304 -30.33 14.59 -25.37
N GLU A 305 -29.59 13.89 -24.54
CA GLU A 305 -29.87 12.50 -24.16
C GLU A 305 -30.69 12.39 -22.86
N HIS A 306 -30.64 13.41 -21.98
CA HIS A 306 -31.24 13.38 -20.63
C HIS A 306 -31.88 14.73 -20.26
N ALA A 307 -32.95 14.69 -19.47
CA ALA A 307 -33.58 15.91 -18.97
C ALA A 307 -32.62 16.77 -18.14
N ASP A 308 -32.68 18.10 -18.30
CA ASP A 308 -31.76 19.06 -17.68
C ASP A 308 -31.74 18.98 -16.13
N SER A 309 -32.89 18.65 -15.54
CA SER A 309 -33.01 18.44 -14.09
C SER A 309 -32.12 17.31 -13.54
N LEU A 310 -31.77 16.31 -14.37
CA LEU A 310 -30.94 15.18 -13.99
C LEU A 310 -29.45 15.54 -13.93
N LEU A 311 -29.02 16.61 -14.64
CA LEU A 311 -27.61 17.02 -14.66
C LEU A 311 -27.15 17.61 -13.34
N ARG A 312 -28.03 18.14 -12.48
CA ARG A 312 -27.65 18.84 -11.26
C ARG A 312 -26.79 18.02 -10.29
N GLY A 313 -26.94 16.69 -10.24
CA GLY A 313 -26.15 15.80 -9.38
C GLY A 313 -25.25 14.84 -10.16
N ALA A 314 -25.30 14.89 -11.49
CA ALA A 314 -24.62 13.96 -12.37
C ALA A 314 -23.11 14.21 -12.41
N PHE A 315 -22.34 13.12 -12.61
CA PHE A 315 -20.91 13.20 -12.90
C PHE A 315 -20.69 13.70 -14.33
N ILE A 316 -19.61 14.44 -14.56
CA ILE A 316 -19.17 14.84 -15.90
C ILE A 316 -18.75 13.59 -16.70
N PHE A 317 -18.16 12.60 -16.01
CA PHE A 317 -17.71 11.33 -16.58
C PHE A 317 -18.38 10.15 -15.88
N PRO A 318 -19.68 9.93 -16.15
CA PRO A 318 -20.45 8.90 -15.45
C PRO A 318 -20.08 7.49 -15.91
N SER A 319 -20.55 6.49 -15.17
CA SER A 319 -20.55 5.09 -15.61
C SER A 319 -21.49 4.90 -16.80
N GLU A 320 -21.37 3.75 -17.49
CA GLU A 320 -22.28 3.41 -18.60
C GLU A 320 -23.72 3.14 -18.11
N ASN A 321 -23.90 2.86 -16.83
CA ASN A 321 -25.17 2.42 -16.26
C ASN A 321 -25.94 3.55 -15.55
N SER A 322 -25.27 4.63 -15.15
CA SER A 322 -25.91 5.68 -14.34
C SER A 322 -25.14 7.01 -14.41
N LEU A 323 -25.87 8.12 -14.57
CA LEU A 323 -25.31 9.48 -14.48
C LEU A 323 -24.79 9.82 -13.08
N TYR A 324 -25.26 9.12 -12.05
CA TYR A 324 -24.95 9.38 -10.65
C TYR A 324 -23.86 8.46 -10.09
N GLU A 325 -23.31 7.59 -10.92
CA GLU A 325 -22.18 6.75 -10.60
C GLU A 325 -20.96 7.18 -11.41
N PRO A 326 -19.79 7.32 -10.79
CA PRO A 326 -18.58 7.68 -11.51
C PRO A 326 -18.05 6.48 -12.29
N ARG A 327 -17.33 6.76 -13.37
CA ARG A 327 -16.66 5.75 -14.18
C ARG A 327 -15.60 4.98 -13.37
N ASN A 328 -15.44 3.69 -13.67
CA ASN A 328 -14.39 2.88 -13.03
C ASN A 328 -12.98 3.41 -13.37
N PRO A 329 -12.15 3.76 -12.36
CA PRO A 329 -10.82 4.30 -12.57
C PRO A 329 -9.89 3.40 -13.38
N ASP A 330 -9.99 2.07 -13.20
CA ASP A 330 -9.11 1.12 -13.89
C ASP A 330 -9.51 0.97 -15.38
N ALA A 331 -10.80 1.11 -15.68
CA ALA A 331 -11.27 1.16 -17.07
C ALA A 331 -10.70 2.38 -17.80
N VAL A 332 -10.67 3.53 -17.11
CA VAL A 332 -10.03 4.75 -17.66
C VAL A 332 -8.55 4.53 -17.91
N THR A 333 -7.80 3.95 -16.98
CA THR A 333 -6.37 3.67 -17.17
C THR A 333 -6.14 2.74 -18.36
N ARG A 334 -6.95 1.68 -18.50
CA ARG A 334 -6.85 0.77 -19.67
C ARG A 334 -7.17 1.48 -20.98
N ARG A 335 -8.16 2.39 -21.00
CA ARG A 335 -8.54 3.17 -22.19
C ARG A 335 -7.42 4.14 -22.60
N VAL A 336 -6.81 4.83 -21.62
CA VAL A 336 -5.65 5.73 -21.86
C VAL A 336 -4.47 4.96 -22.42
N LYS A 337 -4.06 3.85 -21.81
CA LYS A 337 -2.94 3.05 -22.32
C LYS A 337 -3.19 2.51 -23.73
N ARG A 338 -4.41 2.09 -24.03
CA ARG A 338 -4.77 1.67 -25.41
C ARG A 338 -4.67 2.83 -26.40
N PHE A 339 -5.11 4.02 -26.03
CA PHE A 339 -4.98 5.22 -26.85
C PHE A 339 -3.50 5.55 -27.11
N MET A 340 -2.66 5.64 -26.08
CA MET A 340 -1.24 5.90 -26.22
C MET A 340 -0.55 4.92 -27.18
N LYS A 341 -0.83 3.63 -27.00
CA LYS A 341 -0.25 2.58 -27.85
C LYS A 341 -0.70 2.69 -29.32
N ARG A 342 -2.00 2.91 -29.57
CA ARG A 342 -2.54 3.05 -30.94
C ARG A 342 -2.03 4.30 -31.66
N SER A 343 -1.79 5.34 -30.87
CA SER A 343 -1.33 6.64 -31.36
C SER A 343 0.19 6.73 -31.54
N ASN A 344 0.92 5.66 -31.27
CA ASN A 344 2.38 5.66 -31.26
C ASN A 344 2.94 6.84 -30.44
N LEU A 345 2.38 7.01 -29.24
CA LEU A 345 2.82 7.93 -28.19
C LEU A 345 3.55 7.14 -27.10
N PRO A 346 4.34 7.80 -26.23
CA PRO A 346 4.96 7.12 -25.09
C PRO A 346 3.94 6.36 -24.25
N ASP A 347 4.32 5.22 -23.64
CA ASP A 347 3.42 4.38 -22.81
C ASP A 347 3.15 5.05 -21.45
N LEU A 348 2.40 6.13 -21.48
CA LEU A 348 2.05 6.92 -20.32
C LEU A 348 0.73 6.48 -19.69
N SER A 349 0.68 6.56 -18.36
CA SER A 349 -0.54 6.40 -17.57
C SER A 349 -1.23 7.75 -17.34
N PRO A 350 -2.47 7.78 -16.81
CA PRO A 350 -3.11 9.03 -16.39
C PRO A 350 -2.28 9.85 -15.38
N HIS A 351 -1.44 9.20 -14.56
CA HIS A 351 -0.57 9.90 -13.62
C HIS A 351 0.61 10.57 -14.34
N ASP A 352 1.12 9.95 -15.40
CA ASP A 352 2.21 10.51 -16.21
C ASP A 352 1.73 11.68 -17.08
N LEU A 353 0.43 11.78 -17.42
CA LEU A 353 -0.16 12.98 -18.02
C LEU A 353 -0.06 14.18 -17.07
N ARG A 354 -0.30 13.96 -15.78
CA ARG A 354 -0.11 15.00 -14.77
C ARG A 354 1.38 15.41 -14.66
N HIS A 355 2.30 14.45 -14.77
CA HIS A 355 3.74 14.74 -14.82
C HIS A 355 4.08 15.55 -16.08
N SER A 356 3.50 15.20 -17.22
CA SER A 356 3.66 15.95 -18.47
C SER A 356 3.14 17.38 -18.37
N CYS A 357 1.95 17.58 -17.76
CA CYS A 357 1.41 18.90 -17.47
C CYS A 357 2.37 19.74 -16.63
N ALA A 358 2.86 19.18 -15.50
CA ALA A 358 3.79 19.87 -14.62
C ALA A 358 5.09 20.27 -15.34
N THR A 359 5.69 19.32 -16.06
CA THR A 359 6.93 19.53 -16.81
C THR A 359 6.76 20.59 -17.89
N LEU A 360 5.66 20.54 -18.65
CA LEU A 360 5.37 21.52 -19.69
C LEU A 360 5.10 22.92 -19.12
N LEU A 361 4.32 23.05 -18.04
CA LEU A 361 4.12 24.34 -17.37
C LEU A 361 5.43 24.97 -16.92
N LEU A 362 6.29 24.18 -16.25
CA LEU A 362 7.60 24.64 -15.79
C LEU A 362 8.50 25.02 -16.99
N SER A 363 8.50 24.24 -18.07
CA SER A 363 9.27 24.53 -19.28
C SER A 363 8.84 25.83 -19.99
N GLN A 364 7.58 26.23 -19.80
CA GLN A 364 7.06 27.52 -20.32
C GLN A 364 7.27 28.68 -19.34
N GLY A 365 8.00 28.47 -18.24
CA GLY A 365 8.36 29.52 -17.29
C GLY A 365 7.33 29.80 -16.20
N ALA A 366 6.37 28.90 -16.01
CA ALA A 366 5.47 28.99 -14.85
C ALA A 366 6.26 28.85 -13.55
N ASP A 367 5.95 29.65 -12.54
CA ASP A 367 6.61 29.55 -11.25
C ASP A 367 6.20 28.28 -10.50
N ILE A 368 7.11 27.75 -9.68
CA ILE A 368 6.93 26.46 -8.98
C ILE A 368 5.71 26.49 -8.06
N LYS A 369 5.44 27.62 -7.41
CA LYS A 369 4.34 27.75 -6.45
C LYS A 369 2.99 27.69 -7.17
N SER A 370 2.83 28.39 -8.28
CA SER A 370 1.63 28.33 -9.12
C SER A 370 1.39 26.89 -9.63
N VAL A 371 2.44 26.21 -10.11
CA VAL A 371 2.32 24.81 -10.53
C VAL A 371 1.94 23.89 -9.35
N GLN A 372 2.51 24.11 -8.17
CA GLN A 372 2.17 23.38 -6.96
C GLN A 372 0.68 23.57 -6.58
N GLU A 373 0.17 24.78 -6.64
CA GLU A 373 -1.23 25.09 -6.33
C GLU A 373 -2.20 24.47 -7.34
N ILE A 374 -1.93 24.60 -8.64
CA ILE A 374 -2.72 23.96 -9.71
C ILE A 374 -2.79 22.45 -9.50
N LEU A 375 -1.65 21.83 -9.25
CA LEU A 375 -1.57 20.40 -9.05
C LEU A 375 -2.15 19.97 -7.68
N GLY A 376 -2.16 20.82 -6.66
CA GLY A 376 -2.53 20.45 -5.29
C GLY A 376 -1.53 19.48 -4.68
N HIS A 377 -0.22 19.80 -4.75
CA HIS A 377 0.82 19.08 -4.04
C HIS A 377 0.95 19.63 -2.61
N ALA A 378 0.77 18.76 -1.62
CA ALA A 378 0.95 19.14 -0.22
C ALA A 378 2.41 19.47 0.13
N ASP A 379 3.37 18.89 -0.63
CA ASP A 379 4.80 19.08 -0.45
C ASP A 379 5.45 19.60 -1.74
N ALA A 380 6.16 20.72 -1.61
CA ALA A 380 6.90 21.34 -2.70
C ALA A 380 8.00 20.44 -3.29
N SER A 381 8.55 19.51 -2.48
CA SER A 381 9.57 18.56 -2.94
C SER A 381 9.06 17.68 -4.07
N THR A 382 7.76 17.39 -4.08
CA THR A 382 7.12 16.65 -5.18
C THR A 382 7.17 17.42 -6.49
N THR A 383 6.96 18.74 -6.46
CA THR A 383 7.04 19.61 -7.66
C THR A 383 8.50 19.82 -8.08
N LEU A 384 9.41 19.97 -7.12
CA LEU A 384 10.85 20.11 -7.39
C LEU A 384 11.46 18.88 -8.09
N ASN A 385 10.97 17.69 -7.84
CA ASN A 385 11.42 16.48 -8.54
C ASN A 385 11.18 16.53 -10.07
N PHE A 386 10.25 17.36 -10.54
CA PHE A 386 10.05 17.64 -11.98
C PHE A 386 11.05 18.67 -12.51
N TYR A 387 11.57 19.53 -11.64
CA TYR A 387 12.51 20.60 -12.01
C TYR A 387 13.97 20.11 -12.17
N VAL A 388 14.34 18.98 -11.59
CA VAL A 388 15.71 18.42 -11.61
C VAL A 388 16.21 18.08 -13.04
N LYS A 389 15.33 18.11 -14.03
CA LYS A 389 15.69 18.02 -15.46
C LYS A 389 15.67 19.37 -16.19
N ALA A 390 15.98 20.46 -15.46
CA ALA A 390 16.19 21.74 -16.13
C ALA A 390 17.28 21.58 -17.20
N ASP A 391 16.85 21.63 -18.45
CA ASP A 391 17.70 21.52 -19.62
C ASP A 391 18.69 22.69 -19.62
N LEU A 392 19.91 22.46 -20.09
CA LEU A 392 20.93 23.51 -20.30
C LEU A 392 20.34 24.74 -21.01
N GLN A 393 19.39 24.54 -21.92
CA GLN A 393 18.64 25.61 -22.60
C GLN A 393 17.84 26.50 -21.63
N GLN A 394 17.23 25.93 -20.57
CA GLN A 394 16.50 26.72 -19.57
C GLN A 394 17.45 27.52 -18.67
N MET A 395 18.61 26.96 -18.36
CA MET A 395 19.66 27.69 -17.63
C MET A 395 20.19 28.84 -18.47
N GLN A 396 20.43 28.64 -19.76
CA GLN A 396 20.83 29.69 -20.70
C GLN A 396 19.76 30.78 -20.83
N ALA A 397 18.50 30.42 -21.03
CA ALA A 397 17.39 31.35 -21.11
C ALA A 397 17.19 32.18 -19.80
N ALA A 398 17.42 31.55 -18.65
CA ALA A 398 17.41 32.28 -17.37
C ALA A 398 18.56 33.26 -17.26
N THR A 399 19.75 32.87 -17.70
CA THR A 399 20.94 33.73 -17.73
C THR A 399 20.77 34.92 -18.71
N GLU A 400 20.17 34.67 -19.88
CA GLU A 400 19.86 35.70 -20.87
C GLU A 400 18.80 36.70 -20.36
N LYS A 401 17.75 36.20 -19.68
CA LYS A 401 16.75 37.06 -19.01
C LYS A 401 17.39 37.93 -17.92
N TYR A 402 18.32 37.36 -17.16
CA TYR A 402 19.07 38.14 -16.17
C TYR A 402 19.94 39.19 -16.81
N ALA A 403 20.70 38.86 -17.84
CA ALA A 403 21.52 39.79 -18.58
C ALA A 403 20.69 40.96 -19.19
N ALA A 404 19.54 40.61 -19.80
CA ALA A 404 18.63 41.61 -20.38
C ALA A 404 18.02 42.55 -19.33
N ALA A 405 17.76 42.07 -18.11
CA ALA A 405 17.22 42.90 -17.01
C ALA A 405 18.21 43.94 -16.51
N PHE A 406 19.50 43.76 -16.75
CA PHE A 406 20.56 44.64 -16.33
C PHE A 406 21.34 45.29 -17.49
N ASN A 407 20.87 45.11 -18.75
CA ASN A 407 21.55 45.59 -19.96
C ASN A 407 23.03 45.15 -20.07
N LEU A 408 23.29 43.86 -19.68
CA LEU A 408 24.63 43.27 -19.73
C LEU A 408 24.82 42.52 -21.06
#